data_2efbcf63dc6f91598619fd85ea474bf0
#
_entry.id   2efbcf63dc6f91598619fd85ea474bf0
#
_cell.length_a   1.000
_cell.length_b   1.000
_cell.length_c   1.000
_cell.angle_alpha   90.00
_cell.angle_beta   90.00
_cell.angle_gamma   90.00
#
_symmetry.space_group_name_H-M   'P 1'
#
loop_
_entity.id
_entity.type
_entity.pdbx_description
1 polymer ?
#
loop_
_entity_poly.entity_id
_entity_poly.type
_entity_poly.pdbx_seq_one_letter_code
_entity_poly.pdbx_strand_id
1 'polypeptide(L)'
;MQLTHLKLQNFRGFEALELDFHPRLTVLVGVNGSGKTSILDAIAVMLSGLRQRGLAFTTKDDRNGSDGLTVELSIERDGIPGKNVYSPAVRLRHHSFAPDSGWSRLADSGPPFAGPIPAIVYYRVGRNAVDATPGSTKPGKWETKNAWDGALEPDDTSFAAFFQWFREREDVENEERRDAPDYRDPQLDAVRRAIESLVPGASNPRVRRPRFQKNGPAPRLDHPVIAVTKNGEELAFEQLSEGERTMAAMVGDIARRLAIANPEGDPLQGDGVVLIDEIDLHLHPEWQAKAIPALQRTFPNLQLVVATHSPVVLAHVPSECVRLLEDFKVFPAPAYTEGRDANSLLVELFDMPVRPKESQQRIEKIAELIDQEKLDGARAALDELGRLIGEHDDEVIRLRRFIDQLDV
;
A
#
# COMPACT_ATOMS: atom_id res chain seq x y z
N MET A 1 17.62 -3.65 -2.83
CA MET A 1 16.97 -4.81 -3.50
C MET A 1 15.80 -4.29 -4.31
N GLN A 2 15.64 -4.75 -5.55
CA GLN A 2 14.54 -4.36 -6.44
C GLN A 2 14.01 -5.58 -7.19
N LEU A 3 12.70 -5.64 -7.39
CA LEU A 3 12.06 -6.54 -8.34
C LEU A 3 12.22 -5.95 -9.73
N THR A 4 12.57 -6.76 -10.72
CA THR A 4 12.74 -6.32 -12.11
C THR A 4 11.70 -6.91 -13.02
N HIS A 5 11.40 -8.21 -12.89
CA HIS A 5 10.46 -8.90 -13.78
C HIS A 5 9.73 -10.03 -13.06
N LEU A 6 8.44 -10.24 -13.39
CA LEU A 6 7.62 -11.35 -12.96
C LEU A 6 7.04 -12.07 -14.18
N LYS A 7 7.14 -13.40 -14.18
CA LYS A 7 6.46 -14.26 -15.15
C LYS A 7 5.59 -15.27 -14.43
N LEU A 8 4.33 -15.36 -14.83
CA LEU A 8 3.35 -16.32 -14.32
C LEU A 8 2.90 -17.20 -15.49
N GLN A 9 2.76 -18.50 -15.26
CA GLN A 9 2.13 -19.46 -16.17
C GLN A 9 1.20 -20.35 -15.36
N ASN A 10 -0.04 -20.49 -15.82
CA ASN A 10 -1.07 -21.32 -15.20
C ASN A 10 -1.30 -21.03 -13.72
N PHE A 11 -1.23 -19.76 -13.32
CA PHE A 11 -1.39 -19.31 -11.94
C PHE A 11 -2.75 -18.68 -11.72
N ARG A 12 -3.62 -19.31 -10.92
CA ARG A 12 -4.99 -18.85 -10.63
C ARG A 12 -5.75 -18.50 -11.93
N GLY A 13 -6.13 -17.24 -12.14
CA GLY A 13 -6.80 -16.77 -13.36
C GLY A 13 -5.87 -16.58 -14.56
N PHE A 14 -4.56 -16.50 -14.36
CA PHE A 14 -3.59 -16.21 -15.40
C PHE A 14 -3.19 -17.45 -16.18
N GLU A 15 -3.37 -17.45 -17.48
CA GLU A 15 -2.77 -18.43 -18.39
C GLU A 15 -1.29 -18.15 -18.57
N ALA A 16 -0.99 -16.91 -18.93
CA ALA A 16 0.36 -16.38 -19.00
C ALA A 16 0.34 -14.89 -18.69
N LEU A 17 1.34 -14.41 -17.93
CA LEU A 17 1.55 -13.01 -17.66
C LEU A 17 3.04 -12.74 -17.57
N GLU A 18 3.47 -11.64 -18.16
CA GLU A 18 4.80 -11.04 -17.97
C GLU A 18 4.62 -9.59 -17.51
N LEU A 19 5.36 -9.19 -16.48
CA LEU A 19 5.26 -7.88 -15.84
C LEU A 19 6.64 -7.34 -15.51
N ASP A 20 6.98 -6.20 -16.07
CA ASP A 20 8.17 -5.44 -15.70
C ASP A 20 7.83 -4.42 -14.61
N PHE A 21 8.65 -4.42 -13.55
CA PHE A 21 8.50 -3.50 -12.45
C PHE A 21 9.27 -2.21 -12.70
N HIS A 22 8.66 -1.09 -12.34
CA HIS A 22 9.37 0.18 -12.26
C HIS A 22 10.28 0.19 -11.01
N PRO A 23 11.50 0.73 -11.07
CA PRO A 23 12.47 0.64 -9.97
C PRO A 23 12.00 1.20 -8.62
N ARG A 24 11.07 2.14 -8.63
CA ARG A 24 10.60 2.82 -7.40
C ARG A 24 9.15 2.54 -7.06
N LEU A 25 8.30 2.42 -8.05
CA LEU A 25 6.86 2.33 -7.84
C LEU A 25 6.21 1.56 -8.99
N THR A 26 5.47 0.51 -8.69
CA THR A 26 4.57 -0.13 -9.64
C THR A 26 3.16 -0.12 -9.05
N VAL A 27 2.21 0.45 -9.77
CA VAL A 27 0.80 0.52 -9.36
C VAL A 27 -0.02 -0.40 -10.25
N LEU A 28 -0.58 -1.44 -9.65
CA LEU A 28 -1.47 -2.39 -10.30
C LEU A 28 -2.90 -1.86 -10.22
N VAL A 29 -3.53 -1.65 -11.36
CA VAL A 29 -4.87 -1.07 -11.49
C VAL A 29 -5.77 -2.01 -12.25
N GLY A 30 -7.06 -2.03 -11.96
CA GLY A 30 -8.05 -2.80 -12.66
C GLY A 30 -9.28 -3.07 -11.80
N VAL A 31 -10.34 -3.59 -12.42
CA VAL A 31 -11.59 -3.92 -11.71
C VAL A 31 -11.39 -5.03 -10.68
N ASN A 32 -12.37 -5.21 -9.79
CA ASN A 32 -12.35 -6.32 -8.84
C ASN A 32 -12.27 -7.67 -9.58
N GLY A 33 -11.43 -8.57 -9.08
CA GLY A 33 -11.22 -9.87 -9.72
C GLY A 33 -10.24 -9.89 -10.89
N SER A 34 -9.64 -8.77 -11.30
CA SER A 34 -8.66 -8.72 -12.41
C SER A 34 -7.32 -9.41 -12.11
N GLY A 35 -7.08 -9.81 -10.84
CA GLY A 35 -5.88 -10.57 -10.45
C GLY A 35 -4.79 -9.76 -9.73
N LYS A 36 -5.02 -8.50 -9.34
CA LYS A 36 -4.04 -7.65 -8.62
C LYS A 36 -3.49 -8.33 -7.37
N THR A 37 -4.37 -8.76 -6.46
CA THR A 37 -3.99 -9.50 -5.24
C THR A 37 -3.24 -10.79 -5.58
N SER A 38 -3.62 -11.49 -6.66
CA SER A 38 -2.92 -12.71 -7.09
C SER A 38 -1.47 -12.43 -7.49
N ILE A 39 -1.20 -11.32 -8.16
CA ILE A 39 0.18 -10.89 -8.48
C ILE A 39 0.96 -10.61 -7.20
N LEU A 40 0.39 -9.84 -6.26
CA LEU A 40 1.03 -9.54 -4.98
C LEU A 40 1.30 -10.82 -4.16
N ASP A 41 0.35 -11.76 -4.15
CA ASP A 41 0.52 -13.07 -3.50
C ASP A 41 1.65 -13.88 -4.12
N ALA A 42 1.74 -13.93 -5.47
CA ALA A 42 2.82 -14.62 -6.16
C ALA A 42 4.19 -14.04 -5.79
N ILE A 43 4.30 -12.71 -5.77
CA ILE A 43 5.53 -12.01 -5.36
C ILE A 43 5.87 -12.37 -3.91
N ALA A 44 4.90 -12.32 -3.00
CA ALA A 44 5.11 -12.61 -1.58
C ALA A 44 5.59 -14.05 -1.36
N VAL A 45 4.98 -15.04 -2.03
CA VAL A 45 5.43 -16.44 -1.97
C VAL A 45 6.86 -16.57 -2.49
N MET A 46 7.19 -15.95 -3.62
CA MET A 46 8.52 -16.00 -4.19
C MET A 46 9.57 -15.32 -3.31
N LEU A 47 9.25 -14.17 -2.70
CA LEU A 47 10.14 -13.47 -1.77
C LEU A 47 10.31 -14.22 -0.44
N SER A 48 9.30 -14.97 -0.01
CA SER A 48 9.40 -15.78 1.20
C SER A 48 10.47 -16.86 1.12
N GLY A 49 10.83 -17.28 -0.09
CA GLY A 49 11.93 -18.21 -0.35
C GLY A 49 13.32 -17.69 0.06
N LEU A 50 13.46 -16.40 0.30
CA LEU A 50 14.67 -15.82 0.90
C LEU A 50 14.85 -16.21 2.38
N ARG A 51 13.84 -16.82 2.99
CA ARG A 51 13.87 -17.33 4.37
C ARG A 51 13.98 -18.87 4.38
N GLN A 52 14.56 -19.44 5.44
CA GLN A 52 14.68 -20.91 5.62
C GLN A 52 13.31 -21.63 5.69
N ARG A 53 12.23 -20.92 6.00
CA ARG A 53 10.85 -21.40 6.01
C ARG A 53 9.96 -20.40 5.26
N GLY A 54 9.88 -20.57 3.95
CA GLY A 54 9.04 -19.75 3.08
C GLY A 54 7.60 -20.24 3.01
N LEU A 55 6.72 -19.38 2.50
CA LEU A 55 5.39 -19.74 2.01
C LEU A 55 5.53 -20.69 0.81
N ALA A 56 4.52 -21.47 0.51
CA ALA A 56 4.51 -22.37 -0.63
C ALA A 56 3.22 -22.19 -1.45
N PHE A 57 3.32 -22.34 -2.74
CA PHE A 57 2.14 -22.48 -3.59
C PHE A 57 1.41 -23.79 -3.26
N THR A 58 0.11 -23.75 -3.37
CA THR A 58 -0.79 -24.88 -3.11
C THR A 58 -1.52 -25.26 -4.39
N THR A 59 -2.20 -26.39 -4.40
CA THR A 59 -3.04 -26.81 -5.53
C THR A 59 -4.17 -25.84 -5.86
N LYS A 60 -4.53 -24.93 -4.94
CA LYS A 60 -5.51 -23.86 -5.18
C LYS A 60 -4.95 -22.73 -6.04
N ASP A 61 -3.63 -22.65 -6.15
CA ASP A 61 -2.95 -21.65 -6.96
C ASP A 61 -2.78 -22.12 -8.40
N ASP A 62 -2.95 -23.44 -8.68
CA ASP A 62 -2.96 -23.96 -10.05
C ASP A 62 -4.22 -23.50 -10.79
N ARG A 63 -4.06 -23.12 -12.06
CA ARG A 63 -5.20 -22.85 -12.93
C ARG A 63 -5.93 -24.13 -13.24
N ASN A 64 -7.26 -24.13 -13.15
CA ASN A 64 -8.08 -25.30 -13.41
C ASN A 64 -7.79 -25.91 -14.79
N GLY A 65 -7.48 -27.21 -14.81
CA GLY A 65 -7.19 -27.97 -16.05
C GLY A 65 -5.77 -27.80 -16.58
N SER A 66 -4.85 -27.22 -15.81
CA SER A 66 -3.43 -27.12 -16.18
C SER A 66 -2.58 -28.25 -15.58
N ASP A 67 -1.42 -28.49 -16.17
CA ASP A 67 -0.41 -29.46 -15.69
C ASP A 67 0.47 -28.91 -14.55
N GLY A 68 0.04 -27.83 -13.91
CA GLY A 68 0.71 -27.14 -12.82
C GLY A 68 1.20 -25.75 -13.19
N LEU A 69 1.48 -24.93 -12.15
CA LEU A 69 1.87 -23.53 -12.29
C LEU A 69 3.39 -23.36 -12.41
N THR A 70 3.82 -22.31 -13.09
CA THR A 70 5.20 -21.82 -13.05
C THR A 70 5.20 -20.33 -12.70
N VAL A 71 6.07 -19.95 -11.75
CA VAL A 71 6.30 -18.56 -11.36
C VAL A 71 7.79 -18.27 -11.40
N GLU A 72 8.17 -17.21 -12.10
CA GLU A 72 9.55 -16.72 -12.14
C GLU A 72 9.57 -15.28 -11.65
N LEU A 73 10.42 -14.97 -10.68
CA LEU A 73 10.64 -13.63 -10.15
C LEU A 73 12.11 -13.25 -10.31
N SER A 74 12.37 -12.21 -11.07
CA SER A 74 13.71 -11.62 -11.22
C SER A 74 13.86 -10.46 -10.24
N ILE A 75 15.01 -10.45 -9.57
CA ILE A 75 15.36 -9.47 -8.54
C ILE A 75 16.78 -8.97 -8.79
N GLU A 76 17.08 -7.76 -8.35
CA GLU A 76 18.42 -7.19 -8.39
C GLU A 76 18.77 -6.57 -7.05
N ARG A 77 20.02 -6.71 -6.62
CA ARG A 77 20.58 -6.01 -5.48
C ARG A 77 22.04 -5.69 -5.72
N ASP A 78 22.40 -4.41 -5.51
CA ASP A 78 23.78 -3.91 -5.66
C ASP A 78 24.40 -4.23 -7.05
N GLY A 79 23.54 -4.17 -8.12
CA GLY A 79 23.93 -4.52 -9.48
C GLY A 79 24.06 -6.04 -9.75
N ILE A 80 23.74 -6.89 -8.78
CA ILE A 80 23.79 -8.35 -8.93
C ILE A 80 22.38 -8.86 -9.22
N PRO A 81 22.13 -9.40 -10.43
CA PRO A 81 20.85 -9.99 -10.77
C PRO A 81 20.66 -11.35 -10.07
N GLY A 82 19.43 -11.63 -9.68
CA GLY A 82 19.00 -12.93 -9.16
C GLY A 82 17.67 -13.34 -9.77
N LYS A 83 17.45 -14.63 -9.90
CA LYS A 83 16.20 -15.19 -10.39
C LYS A 83 15.72 -16.30 -9.48
N ASN A 84 14.48 -16.25 -9.06
CA ASN A 84 13.80 -17.30 -8.33
C ASN A 84 12.75 -17.94 -9.24
N VAL A 85 12.72 -19.28 -9.31
CA VAL A 85 11.81 -20.03 -10.18
C VAL A 85 11.10 -21.11 -9.37
N TYR A 86 9.78 -21.14 -9.47
CA TYR A 86 8.95 -22.24 -9.02
C TYR A 86 8.29 -22.93 -10.20
N SER A 87 8.38 -24.26 -10.28
CA SER A 87 7.68 -25.06 -11.29
C SER A 87 7.37 -26.46 -10.76
N PRO A 88 6.40 -27.20 -11.36
CA PRO A 88 6.07 -28.57 -10.96
C PRO A 88 7.23 -29.55 -11.10
N ALA A 89 8.09 -29.34 -12.09
CA ALA A 89 9.29 -30.15 -12.30
C ALA A 89 10.32 -29.95 -11.19
N VAL A 90 10.28 -28.81 -10.55
CA VAL A 90 11.09 -28.42 -9.39
C VAL A 90 10.23 -28.47 -8.13
N ARG A 91 9.54 -29.59 -7.88
CA ARG A 91 8.89 -29.90 -6.60
C ARG A 91 9.90 -29.99 -5.44
N LEU A 92 10.97 -29.25 -5.54
CA LEU A 92 11.99 -29.18 -4.53
C LEU A 92 11.52 -28.26 -3.41
N ARG A 93 11.60 -28.79 -2.22
CA ARG A 93 11.43 -28.12 -0.93
C ARG A 93 12.43 -26.98 -0.69
N HIS A 94 13.16 -26.59 -1.72
CA HIS A 94 14.15 -25.50 -1.71
C HIS A 94 13.93 -24.66 -2.96
N HIS A 95 13.70 -23.36 -2.76
CA HIS A 95 13.80 -22.38 -3.82
C HIS A 95 15.26 -22.42 -4.32
N SER A 96 15.51 -23.01 -5.48
CA SER A 96 16.85 -23.03 -6.05
C SER A 96 17.11 -21.68 -6.70
N PHE A 97 17.81 -20.81 -6.00
CA PHE A 97 18.56 -19.77 -6.67
C PHE A 97 19.57 -20.44 -7.61
N ALA A 98 19.76 -19.89 -8.80
CA ALA A 98 20.80 -20.40 -9.72
C ALA A 98 22.13 -20.55 -8.93
N PRO A 99 22.83 -21.71 -9.03
CA PRO A 99 24.00 -22.01 -8.18
C PRO A 99 25.10 -20.96 -8.20
N ASP A 100 25.16 -20.17 -9.27
CA ASP A 100 26.17 -19.12 -9.47
C ASP A 100 25.70 -17.70 -9.13
N SER A 101 24.45 -17.52 -8.67
CA SER A 101 23.99 -16.21 -8.22
C SER A 101 24.48 -15.94 -6.81
N GLY A 102 24.95 -14.73 -6.53
CA GLY A 102 25.30 -14.28 -5.17
C GLY A 102 24.17 -14.48 -4.15
N TRP A 103 22.94 -14.80 -4.62
CA TRP A 103 21.72 -15.07 -3.87
C TRP A 103 21.67 -16.51 -3.29
N SER A 104 22.33 -17.50 -3.91
CA SER A 104 22.46 -18.85 -3.32
C SER A 104 23.24 -18.82 -2.02
N ARG A 105 24.23 -17.92 -1.91
CA ARG A 105 24.98 -17.69 -0.68
C ARG A 105 24.14 -17.02 0.41
N LEU A 106 23.08 -16.31 0.03
CA LEU A 106 22.13 -15.70 0.95
C LEU A 106 21.18 -16.74 1.58
N ALA A 107 20.84 -17.79 0.81
CA ALA A 107 19.93 -18.87 1.25
C ALA A 107 20.67 -19.99 2.00
N ASP A 108 21.89 -20.34 1.59
CA ASP A 108 22.63 -21.52 2.08
C ASP A 108 23.46 -21.23 3.34
N SER A 109 23.83 -19.98 3.60
CA SER A 109 24.75 -19.67 4.71
C SER A 109 24.05 -19.39 6.04
N GLY A 110 22.71 -19.46 6.13
CA GLY A 110 22.01 -18.97 7.32
C GLY A 110 22.39 -17.49 7.60
N PRO A 111 21.67 -16.71 8.40
CA PRO A 111 22.06 -15.33 8.54
C PRO A 111 23.48 -15.22 9.07
N PRO A 112 24.42 -14.86 8.20
CA PRO A 112 25.02 -13.60 8.35
C PRO A 112 25.02 -12.85 7.01
N PHE A 113 23.98 -12.06 6.77
CA PHE A 113 24.29 -10.86 6.03
C PHE A 113 25.31 -10.11 6.86
N ALA A 114 26.54 -10.07 6.43
CA ALA A 114 27.49 -9.10 6.94
C ALA A 114 27.03 -7.75 6.41
N GLY A 115 26.07 -7.11 7.10
CA GLY A 115 25.54 -5.82 6.70
C GLY A 115 24.01 -5.73 6.78
N PRO A 116 23.44 -4.59 6.40
CA PRO A 116 22.02 -4.35 6.39
C PRO A 116 21.28 -5.30 5.44
N ILE A 117 20.12 -5.79 5.87
CA ILE A 117 19.24 -6.62 5.03
C ILE A 117 18.14 -5.74 4.41
N PRO A 118 17.62 -6.09 3.22
CA PRO A 118 16.49 -5.36 2.65
C PRO A 118 15.23 -5.54 3.51
N ALA A 119 14.41 -4.51 3.66
CA ALA A 119 13.08 -4.67 4.22
C ALA A 119 12.16 -5.34 3.19
N ILE A 120 11.40 -6.34 3.61
CA ILE A 120 10.40 -7.00 2.78
C ILE A 120 9.13 -7.12 3.61
N VAL A 121 8.00 -6.59 3.08
CA VAL A 121 6.71 -6.66 3.78
C VAL A 121 5.55 -6.62 2.80
N TYR A 122 4.47 -7.31 3.15
CA TYR A 122 3.22 -7.31 2.41
C TYR A 122 2.05 -6.92 3.30
N TYR A 123 1.44 -5.78 3.02
CA TYR A 123 0.22 -5.31 3.66
C TYR A 123 -1.00 -5.73 2.84
N ARG A 124 -1.73 -6.73 3.33
CA ARG A 124 -2.96 -7.27 2.72
C ARG A 124 -4.17 -6.39 3.04
N VAL A 125 -5.29 -6.64 2.36
CA VAL A 125 -6.58 -5.95 2.57
C VAL A 125 -7.05 -6.02 4.03
N GLY A 126 -6.88 -7.18 4.68
CA GLY A 126 -7.32 -7.41 6.07
C GLY A 126 -6.48 -6.74 7.16
N ARG A 127 -5.54 -5.81 6.82
CA ARG A 127 -4.71 -5.13 7.81
C ARG A 127 -5.57 -4.35 8.81
N ASN A 128 -5.43 -4.68 10.08
CA ASN A 128 -6.23 -4.07 11.15
C ASN A 128 -5.32 -3.36 12.17
N ALA A 129 -5.48 -2.04 12.27
CA ALA A 129 -4.78 -1.23 13.27
C ALA A 129 -5.52 -1.21 14.64
N VAL A 130 -6.72 -1.82 14.73
CA VAL A 130 -7.54 -1.79 15.94
C VAL A 130 -7.08 -2.82 16.97
N ASP A 131 -6.61 -3.99 16.52
CA ASP A 131 -6.25 -5.10 17.42
C ASP A 131 -4.82 -5.02 17.98
N ALA A 132 -4.25 -3.82 17.98
CA ALA A 132 -2.93 -3.57 18.53
C ALA A 132 -2.88 -3.53 20.06
N THR A 133 -3.70 -4.35 20.72
CA THR A 133 -3.55 -4.59 22.15
C THR A 133 -2.23 -5.34 22.37
N PRO A 134 -1.33 -4.88 23.26
CA PRO A 134 -0.09 -5.57 23.54
C PRO A 134 -0.38 -6.94 24.16
N GLY A 135 -0.62 -7.96 23.31
CA GLY A 135 -1.01 -9.29 23.76
C GLY A 135 0.13 -10.11 24.35
N SER A 136 1.36 -9.67 24.27
CA SER A 136 2.52 -10.42 24.80
C SER A 136 3.19 -9.68 25.95
N THR A 137 3.29 -10.36 27.09
CA THR A 137 4.15 -9.94 28.22
C THR A 137 5.61 -10.40 28.04
N LYS A 138 5.90 -11.20 26.99
CA LYS A 138 7.26 -11.67 26.69
C LYS A 138 7.99 -10.61 25.87
N PRO A 139 9.25 -10.30 26.17
CA PRO A 139 10.07 -9.41 25.34
C PRO A 139 10.11 -9.89 23.88
N GLY A 140 10.04 -8.94 22.95
CA GLY A 140 10.21 -9.22 21.54
C GLY A 140 11.65 -9.60 21.20
N LYS A 141 11.82 -10.27 20.06
CA LYS A 141 13.14 -10.54 19.49
C LYS A 141 13.37 -9.55 18.35
N TRP A 142 14.29 -8.62 18.53
CA TRP A 142 14.52 -7.51 17.61
C TRP A 142 15.94 -7.54 17.01
N GLU A 143 16.40 -8.74 16.65
CA GLU A 143 17.64 -8.92 15.92
C GLU A 143 17.39 -8.73 14.41
N THR A 144 18.40 -8.39 13.64
CA THR A 144 18.31 -8.15 12.19
C THR A 144 17.56 -9.27 11.44
N LYS A 145 17.81 -10.53 11.79
CA LYS A 145 17.10 -11.70 11.23
C LYS A 145 15.57 -11.69 11.46
N ASN A 146 15.08 -10.92 12.43
CA ASN A 146 13.66 -10.83 12.77
C ASN A 146 12.95 -9.69 12.02
N ALA A 147 13.64 -8.90 11.19
CA ALA A 147 13.04 -7.82 10.42
C ALA A 147 11.92 -8.32 9.47
N TRP A 148 12.00 -9.60 9.05
CA TRP A 148 11.01 -10.23 8.17
C TRP A 148 9.96 -11.07 8.91
N ASP A 149 9.98 -11.14 10.25
CA ASP A 149 9.00 -11.93 10.99
C ASP A 149 7.59 -11.33 10.79
N GLY A 150 6.61 -12.19 10.46
CA GLY A 150 5.25 -11.79 10.15
C GLY A 150 5.10 -10.91 8.88
N ALA A 151 6.17 -10.71 8.09
CA ALA A 151 6.17 -9.73 7.00
C ALA A 151 5.36 -10.16 5.78
N LEU A 152 5.28 -11.45 5.49
CA LEU A 152 4.65 -12.01 4.28
C LEU A 152 3.52 -12.98 4.60
N GLU A 153 3.36 -13.38 5.86
CA GLU A 153 2.39 -14.35 6.31
C GLU A 153 0.95 -13.84 6.12
N PRO A 154 0.02 -14.68 5.60
CA PRO A 154 -1.36 -14.26 5.34
C PRO A 154 -2.15 -13.85 6.59
N ASP A 155 -1.84 -14.48 7.73
CA ASP A 155 -2.60 -14.34 8.97
C ASP A 155 -2.07 -13.23 9.88
N ASP A 156 -0.88 -12.65 9.60
CA ASP A 156 -0.31 -11.56 10.39
C ASP A 156 -0.71 -10.20 9.79
N THR A 157 -1.96 -9.85 9.98
CA THR A 157 -2.54 -8.56 9.53
C THR A 157 -2.51 -7.49 10.62
N SER A 158 -1.98 -7.83 11.81
CA SER A 158 -1.96 -6.93 12.96
C SER A 158 -0.67 -6.13 13.04
N PHE A 159 -0.77 -4.91 13.55
CA PHE A 159 0.39 -4.08 13.87
C PHE A 159 0.89 -4.30 15.31
N ALA A 160 0.49 -5.39 15.97
CA ALA A 160 0.84 -5.67 17.38
C ALA A 160 2.36 -5.68 17.62
N ALA A 161 3.13 -6.27 16.69
CA ALA A 161 4.60 -6.28 16.78
C ALA A 161 5.21 -4.88 16.71
N PHE A 162 4.65 -3.97 15.89
CA PHE A 162 5.05 -2.57 15.86
C PHE A 162 4.79 -1.88 17.20
N PHE A 163 3.57 -2.01 17.76
CA PHE A 163 3.23 -1.40 19.05
C PHE A 163 4.09 -1.94 20.20
N GLN A 164 4.35 -3.25 20.22
CA GLN A 164 5.22 -3.86 21.21
C GLN A 164 6.65 -3.33 21.10
N TRP A 165 7.23 -3.30 19.90
CA TRP A 165 8.57 -2.81 19.65
C TRP A 165 8.72 -1.33 20.04
N PHE A 166 7.76 -0.49 19.65
CA PHE A 166 7.77 0.93 19.98
C PHE A 166 7.80 1.16 21.49
N ARG A 167 6.97 0.41 22.24
CA ARG A 167 6.92 0.47 23.70
C ARG A 167 8.24 0.03 24.32
N GLU A 168 8.77 -1.10 23.91
CA GLU A 168 10.02 -1.65 24.49
C GLU A 168 11.21 -0.72 24.21
N ARG A 169 11.28 -0.12 23.00
CA ARG A 169 12.34 0.85 22.67
C ARG A 169 12.21 2.14 23.47
N GLU A 170 10.99 2.63 23.69
CA GLU A 170 10.78 3.80 24.54
C GLU A 170 11.07 3.52 26.01
N ASP A 171 10.86 2.30 26.49
CA ASP A 171 11.24 1.92 27.85
C ASP A 171 12.76 1.94 28.01
N VAL A 172 13.51 1.44 27.01
CA VAL A 172 14.99 1.54 26.99
C VAL A 172 15.44 3.00 26.90
N GLU A 173 14.86 3.81 26.00
CA GLU A 173 15.19 5.24 25.90
C GLU A 173 14.96 5.97 27.24
N ASN A 174 13.88 5.67 27.95
CA ASN A 174 13.58 6.28 29.23
C ASN A 174 14.53 5.83 30.36
N GLU A 175 15.04 4.58 30.29
CA GLU A 175 16.06 4.09 31.24
C GLU A 175 17.39 4.81 31.01
N GLU A 176 17.87 4.89 29.77
CA GLU A 176 19.11 5.59 29.40
C GLU A 176 19.08 7.09 29.75
N ARG A 177 17.89 7.72 29.69
CA ARG A 177 17.71 9.12 30.07
C ARG A 177 17.92 9.42 31.56
N ARG A 178 17.97 8.41 32.42
CA ARG A 178 18.30 8.63 33.83
C ARG A 178 19.74 9.10 34.01
N ASP A 179 20.64 8.54 33.17
CA ASP A 179 22.06 8.86 33.22
C ASP A 179 22.44 9.91 32.16
N ALA A 180 21.73 9.97 31.03
CA ALA A 180 21.91 10.89 29.92
C ALA A 180 20.56 11.55 29.54
N PRO A 181 20.15 12.67 30.18
CA PRO A 181 18.82 13.27 30.04
C PRO A 181 18.42 13.61 28.59
N ASP A 182 19.39 13.92 27.74
CA ASP A 182 19.18 14.29 26.34
C ASP A 182 19.25 13.06 25.39
N TYR A 183 19.43 11.87 25.90
CA TYR A 183 19.49 10.66 25.09
C TYR A 183 18.24 10.47 24.25
N ARG A 184 18.43 10.13 22.98
CA ARG A 184 17.39 9.73 22.03
C ARG A 184 17.81 8.43 21.38
N ASP A 185 16.94 7.43 21.42
CA ASP A 185 17.17 6.17 20.70
C ASP A 185 17.07 6.43 19.19
N PRO A 186 18.14 6.21 18.40
CA PRO A 186 18.14 6.57 16.98
C PRO A 186 17.11 5.79 16.15
N GLN A 187 16.85 4.53 16.51
CA GLN A 187 15.87 3.70 15.80
C GLN A 187 14.45 4.16 16.10
N LEU A 188 14.14 4.44 17.37
CA LEU A 188 12.86 4.96 17.78
C LEU A 188 12.59 6.36 17.21
N ASP A 189 13.62 7.21 17.17
CA ASP A 189 13.53 8.53 16.57
C ASP A 189 13.21 8.47 15.08
N ALA A 190 13.83 7.54 14.33
CA ALA A 190 13.47 7.31 12.92
C ALA A 190 12.00 6.92 12.73
N VAL A 191 11.46 6.05 13.58
CA VAL A 191 10.04 5.67 13.56
C VAL A 191 9.14 6.86 13.89
N ARG A 192 9.51 7.68 14.89
CA ARG A 192 8.76 8.91 15.22
C ARG A 192 8.73 9.87 14.03
N ARG A 193 9.88 10.16 13.41
CA ARG A 193 9.98 10.99 12.19
C ARG A 193 9.12 10.46 11.04
N ALA A 194 9.10 9.15 10.83
CA ALA A 194 8.28 8.54 9.80
C ALA A 194 6.78 8.78 10.05
N ILE A 195 6.29 8.59 11.26
CA ILE A 195 4.88 8.84 11.64
C ILE A 195 4.54 10.34 11.48
N GLU A 196 5.40 11.23 11.96
CA GLU A 196 5.20 12.68 11.87
C GLU A 196 5.19 13.18 10.41
N SER A 197 6.00 12.59 9.54
CA SER A 197 6.06 12.96 8.12
C SER A 197 4.79 12.61 7.35
N LEU A 198 4.06 11.60 7.81
CA LEU A 198 2.89 11.09 7.11
C LEU A 198 1.58 11.65 7.67
N VAL A 199 1.41 11.74 8.98
CA VAL A 199 0.16 12.19 9.61
C VAL A 199 0.17 13.71 9.76
N PRO A 200 -0.60 14.47 8.96
CA PRO A 200 -0.57 15.93 9.01
C PRO A 200 -0.90 16.48 10.40
N GLY A 201 -0.04 17.35 10.89
CA GLY A 201 -0.20 18.00 12.19
C GLY A 201 0.05 17.09 13.39
N ALA A 202 0.46 15.84 13.18
CA ALA A 202 0.91 14.96 14.25
C ALA A 202 2.37 15.23 14.60
N SER A 203 2.67 15.21 15.89
CA SER A 203 4.02 15.33 16.44
C SER A 203 4.15 14.49 17.70
N ASN A 204 5.38 14.25 18.13
CA ASN A 204 5.71 13.62 19.40
C ASN A 204 5.01 12.26 19.64
N PRO A 205 5.15 11.28 18.70
CA PRO A 205 4.67 9.93 18.95
C PRO A 205 5.36 9.34 20.20
N ARG A 206 4.55 8.86 21.14
CA ARG A 206 5.05 8.35 22.43
C ARG A 206 4.07 7.35 23.04
N VAL A 207 4.52 6.59 24.03
CA VAL A 207 3.68 5.69 24.80
C VAL A 207 3.01 6.45 25.95
N ARG A 208 1.67 6.55 25.91
CA ARG A 208 0.89 6.99 27.04
C ARG A 208 0.60 5.81 27.95
N ARG A 209 1.10 5.88 29.21
CA ARG A 209 0.97 4.82 30.20
C ARG A 209 -0.18 5.12 31.17
N PRO A 210 -0.85 4.09 31.71
CA PRO A 210 -1.82 4.26 32.79
C PRO A 210 -1.21 5.03 33.97
N ARG A 211 -1.90 6.05 34.46
CA ARG A 211 -1.49 6.78 35.68
C ARG A 211 -2.24 6.22 36.88
N PHE A 212 -1.56 5.48 37.72
CA PHE A 212 -2.10 5.00 38.98
C PHE A 212 -1.98 6.08 40.05
N GLN A 213 -3.11 6.51 40.64
CA GLN A 213 -3.12 7.35 41.81
C GLN A 213 -3.31 6.47 43.05
N LYS A 214 -2.51 6.67 44.11
CA LYS A 214 -2.49 5.82 45.31
C LYS A 214 -3.86 5.71 46.02
N ASN A 215 -4.74 6.72 45.88
CA ASN A 215 -6.09 6.79 46.44
C ASN A 215 -7.11 7.36 45.42
N GLY A 216 -6.84 7.23 44.13
CA GLY A 216 -7.69 7.77 43.06
C GLY A 216 -8.58 6.72 42.41
N PRO A 217 -9.51 7.15 41.52
CA PRO A 217 -10.29 6.23 40.69
C PRO A 217 -9.38 5.38 39.82
N ALA A 218 -9.88 4.25 39.34
CA ALA A 218 -9.19 3.39 38.38
C ALA A 218 -8.64 4.21 37.20
N PRO A 219 -7.44 3.88 36.67
CA PRO A 219 -6.87 4.60 35.54
C PRO A 219 -7.84 4.55 34.35
N ARG A 220 -7.93 5.65 33.62
CA ARG A 220 -8.76 5.73 32.40
C ARG A 220 -8.25 4.84 31.26
N LEU A 221 -7.02 4.35 31.36
CA LEU A 221 -6.38 3.43 30.42
C LEU A 221 -6.04 2.16 31.14
N ASP A 222 -6.48 1.03 30.60
CA ASP A 222 -6.20 -0.31 31.16
C ASP A 222 -4.80 -0.82 30.74
N HIS A 223 -4.25 -0.30 29.63
CA HIS A 223 -2.96 -0.69 29.06
C HIS A 223 -2.24 0.51 28.40
N PRO A 224 -0.92 0.41 28.18
CA PRO A 224 -0.15 1.41 27.45
C PRO A 224 -0.64 1.52 25.99
N VAL A 225 -0.78 2.73 25.47
CA VAL A 225 -1.17 3.01 24.08
C VAL A 225 -0.18 3.98 23.43
N ILE A 226 0.02 3.88 22.12
CA ILE A 226 0.75 4.92 21.39
C ILE A 226 -0.18 6.13 21.23
N ALA A 227 0.34 7.31 21.49
CA ALA A 227 -0.34 8.58 21.33
C ALA A 227 0.54 9.55 20.53
N VAL A 228 -0.11 10.48 19.84
CA VAL A 228 0.50 11.60 19.12
C VAL A 228 -0.10 12.91 19.61
N THR A 229 0.64 14.00 19.50
CA THR A 229 0.10 15.34 19.66
C THR A 229 -0.37 15.83 18.30
N LYS A 230 -1.68 16.16 18.19
CA LYS A 230 -2.28 16.67 16.96
C LYS A 230 -3.11 17.90 17.28
N ASN A 231 -2.84 19.01 16.58
CA ASN A 231 -3.49 20.31 16.83
C ASN A 231 -3.43 20.77 18.30
N GLY A 232 -2.32 20.44 18.99
CA GLY A 232 -2.12 20.79 20.40
C GLY A 232 -2.76 19.83 21.41
N GLU A 233 -3.51 18.83 20.96
CA GLU A 233 -4.13 17.82 21.82
C GLU A 233 -3.41 16.47 21.71
N GLU A 234 -3.30 15.76 22.85
CA GLU A 234 -2.76 14.39 22.86
C GLU A 234 -3.87 13.40 22.55
N LEU A 235 -3.74 12.71 21.42
CA LEU A 235 -4.67 11.69 20.95
C LEU A 235 -3.98 10.31 20.95
N ALA A 236 -4.64 9.31 21.52
CA ALA A 236 -4.25 7.92 21.31
C ALA A 236 -4.53 7.50 19.86
N PHE A 237 -3.79 6.51 19.34
CA PHE A 237 -4.01 6.00 17.97
C PHE A 237 -5.46 5.59 17.72
N GLU A 238 -6.14 5.04 18.71
CA GLU A 238 -7.55 4.66 18.63
C GLU A 238 -8.50 5.86 18.44
N GLN A 239 -8.04 7.06 18.77
CA GLN A 239 -8.79 8.30 18.62
C GLN A 239 -8.56 9.01 17.27
N LEU A 240 -7.59 8.53 16.48
CA LEU A 240 -7.38 8.99 15.11
C LEU A 240 -8.48 8.45 14.20
N SER A 241 -8.70 9.09 13.06
CA SER A 241 -9.55 8.50 12.01
C SER A 241 -8.99 7.16 11.58
N GLU A 242 -9.84 6.28 11.05
CA GLU A 242 -9.43 4.93 10.64
C GLU A 242 -8.28 4.96 9.62
N GLY A 243 -8.38 5.87 8.63
CA GLY A 243 -7.33 6.06 7.64
C GLY A 243 -6.01 6.54 8.25
N GLU A 244 -6.05 7.57 9.11
CA GLU A 244 -4.84 8.06 9.79
C GLU A 244 -4.20 6.99 10.66
N ARG A 245 -5.00 6.25 11.40
CA ARG A 245 -4.52 5.17 12.25
C ARG A 245 -3.86 4.07 11.44
N THR A 246 -4.50 3.61 10.37
CA THR A 246 -3.97 2.56 9.49
C THR A 246 -2.68 3.00 8.82
N MET A 247 -2.62 4.23 8.30
CA MET A 247 -1.42 4.78 7.67
C MET A 247 -0.29 4.98 8.67
N ALA A 248 -0.57 5.53 9.86
CA ALA A 248 0.42 5.71 10.92
C ALA A 248 1.01 4.37 11.39
N ALA A 249 0.16 3.35 11.56
CA ALA A 249 0.59 2.02 11.96
C ALA A 249 1.44 1.35 10.87
N MET A 250 1.03 1.45 9.59
CA MET A 250 1.76 0.90 8.45
C MET A 250 3.14 1.56 8.30
N VAL A 251 3.21 2.88 8.34
CA VAL A 251 4.48 3.61 8.25
C VAL A 251 5.37 3.33 9.46
N GLY A 252 4.78 3.26 10.65
CA GLY A 252 5.51 2.88 11.87
C GLY A 252 6.09 1.47 11.77
N ASP A 253 5.35 0.50 11.21
CA ASP A 253 5.83 -0.87 11.00
C ASP A 253 6.92 -0.95 9.93
N ILE A 254 6.77 -0.22 8.80
CA ILE A 254 7.83 -0.14 7.78
C ILE A 254 9.11 0.44 8.40
N ALA A 255 9.01 1.56 9.11
CA ALA A 255 10.15 2.21 9.76
C ALA A 255 10.79 1.30 10.83
N ARG A 256 10.00 0.59 11.63
CA ARG A 256 10.48 -0.43 12.58
C ARG A 256 11.27 -1.53 11.88
N ARG A 257 10.73 -2.09 10.78
CA ARG A 257 11.41 -3.16 10.02
C ARG A 257 12.73 -2.66 9.44
N LEU A 258 12.74 -1.46 8.91
CA LEU A 258 13.98 -0.81 8.44
C LEU A 258 14.98 -0.56 9.57
N ALA A 259 14.50 -0.15 10.76
CA ALA A 259 15.36 0.05 11.93
C ALA A 259 16.01 -1.26 12.42
N ILE A 260 15.24 -2.36 12.41
CA ILE A 260 15.77 -3.69 12.75
C ILE A 260 16.71 -4.21 11.66
N ALA A 261 16.39 -3.98 10.39
CA ALA A 261 17.16 -4.41 9.23
C ALA A 261 18.48 -3.65 9.07
N ASN A 262 18.49 -2.36 9.46
CA ASN A 262 19.61 -1.42 9.35
C ASN A 262 19.96 -0.84 10.73
N PRO A 263 20.59 -1.60 11.63
CA PRO A 263 20.91 -1.12 12.98
C PRO A 263 21.93 0.01 12.98
N GLU A 264 22.73 0.14 11.92
CA GLU A 264 23.75 1.17 11.74
C GLU A 264 23.32 2.19 10.64
N GLY A 265 23.33 3.46 10.94
CA GLY A 265 22.94 4.52 10.01
C GLY A 265 21.50 5.03 10.19
N ASP A 266 20.97 5.78 9.20
CA ASP A 266 19.57 6.23 9.22
C ASP A 266 18.64 5.12 8.69
N PRO A 267 17.79 4.52 9.55
CA PRO A 267 16.89 3.44 9.15
C PRO A 267 16.00 3.78 7.95
N LEU A 268 15.56 5.05 7.82
CA LEU A 268 14.67 5.47 6.75
C LEU A 268 15.32 5.47 5.36
N GLN A 269 16.67 5.37 5.31
CA GLN A 269 17.43 5.22 4.07
C GLN A 269 17.67 3.75 3.68
N GLY A 270 17.14 2.80 4.42
CA GLY A 270 17.24 1.37 4.09
C GLY A 270 16.53 1.02 2.80
N ASP A 271 17.00 -0.03 2.12
CA ASP A 271 16.43 -0.56 0.88
C ASP A 271 15.43 -1.70 1.15
N GLY A 272 14.61 -2.01 0.16
CA GLY A 272 13.66 -3.12 0.26
C GLY A 272 12.46 -3.03 -0.68
N VAL A 273 11.53 -3.95 -0.49
CA VAL A 273 10.28 -4.07 -1.27
C VAL A 273 9.09 -4.06 -0.33
N VAL A 274 8.13 -3.18 -0.60
CA VAL A 274 6.86 -3.09 0.13
C VAL A 274 5.72 -3.38 -0.84
N LEU A 275 4.94 -4.41 -0.53
CA LEU A 275 3.73 -4.77 -1.25
C LEU A 275 2.53 -4.23 -0.47
N ILE A 276 1.61 -3.54 -1.15
CA ILE A 276 0.40 -2.99 -0.51
C ILE A 276 -0.80 -3.33 -1.38
N ASP A 277 -1.73 -4.10 -0.82
CA ASP A 277 -3.01 -4.38 -1.48
C ASP A 277 -4.04 -3.33 -1.06
N GLU A 278 -4.82 -2.81 -2.01
CA GLU A 278 -5.84 -1.77 -1.81
C GLU A 278 -5.37 -0.61 -0.92
N ILE A 279 -4.36 0.14 -1.40
CA ILE A 279 -3.79 1.26 -0.63
C ILE A 279 -4.85 2.31 -0.26
N ASP A 280 -5.87 2.45 -1.09
CA ASP A 280 -7.00 3.38 -0.93
C ASP A 280 -8.03 2.95 0.11
N LEU A 281 -7.97 1.69 0.59
CA LEU A 281 -8.95 1.14 1.51
C LEU A 281 -9.00 1.94 2.82
N HIS A 282 -10.22 2.35 3.22
CA HIS A 282 -10.52 3.19 4.40
C HIS A 282 -9.89 4.58 4.40
N LEU A 283 -9.24 5.00 3.30
CA LEU A 283 -8.67 6.33 3.20
C LEU A 283 -9.69 7.35 2.66
N HIS A 284 -9.81 8.49 3.33
CA HIS A 284 -10.49 9.65 2.77
C HIS A 284 -9.78 10.09 1.46
N PRO A 285 -10.48 10.63 0.44
CA PRO A 285 -9.88 11.04 -0.84
C PRO A 285 -8.62 11.90 -0.71
N GLU A 286 -8.58 12.82 0.26
CA GLU A 286 -7.38 13.63 0.54
C GLU A 286 -6.15 12.77 0.90
N TRP A 287 -6.36 11.67 1.64
CA TRP A 287 -5.31 10.73 1.99
C TRP A 287 -4.92 9.83 0.82
N GLN A 288 -5.89 9.42 -0.01
CA GLN A 288 -5.62 8.67 -1.23
C GLN A 288 -4.66 9.42 -2.15
N ALA A 289 -4.85 10.75 -2.29
CA ALA A 289 -3.98 11.60 -3.08
C ALA A 289 -2.55 11.71 -2.53
N LYS A 290 -2.37 11.61 -1.20
CA LYS A 290 -1.10 11.87 -0.52
C LYS A 290 -0.32 10.60 -0.16
N ALA A 291 -0.97 9.43 -0.10
CA ALA A 291 -0.39 8.22 0.47
C ALA A 291 0.90 7.78 -0.25
N ILE A 292 0.86 7.57 -1.57
CA ILE A 292 2.03 7.14 -2.36
C ILE A 292 3.15 8.20 -2.33
N PRO A 293 2.90 9.49 -2.65
CA PRO A 293 3.93 10.52 -2.56
C PRO A 293 4.58 10.64 -1.17
N ALA A 294 3.79 10.48 -0.10
CA ALA A 294 4.31 10.54 1.25
C ALA A 294 5.19 9.33 1.60
N LEU A 295 4.79 8.11 1.22
CA LEU A 295 5.60 6.91 1.38
C LEU A 295 6.94 7.02 0.64
N GLN A 296 6.93 7.49 -0.63
CA GLN A 296 8.15 7.66 -1.42
C GLN A 296 9.10 8.70 -0.85
N ARG A 297 8.58 9.78 -0.24
CA ARG A 297 9.41 10.80 0.44
C ARG A 297 10.00 10.29 1.74
N THR A 298 9.21 9.55 2.52
CA THR A 298 9.63 9.03 3.83
C THR A 298 10.65 7.90 3.67
N PHE A 299 10.49 7.07 2.65
CA PHE A 299 11.32 5.89 2.39
C PHE A 299 11.91 5.96 0.97
N PRO A 300 12.94 6.77 0.74
CA PRO A 300 13.43 7.07 -0.61
C PRO A 300 14.05 5.87 -1.34
N ASN A 301 14.46 4.82 -0.65
CA ASN A 301 15.13 3.66 -1.24
C ASN A 301 14.25 2.38 -1.28
N LEU A 302 12.99 2.48 -0.85
CA LEU A 302 12.05 1.37 -1.00
C LEU A 302 11.45 1.33 -2.41
N GLN A 303 11.27 0.14 -2.93
CA GLN A 303 10.41 -0.14 -4.08
C GLN A 303 9.01 -0.49 -3.59
N LEU A 304 8.02 0.24 -4.07
CA LEU A 304 6.61 0.02 -3.74
C LEU A 304 5.93 -0.72 -4.89
N VAL A 305 5.24 -1.82 -4.59
CA VAL A 305 4.30 -2.48 -5.51
C VAL A 305 2.92 -2.43 -4.88
N VAL A 306 2.04 -1.66 -5.48
CA VAL A 306 0.78 -1.24 -4.87
C VAL A 306 -0.39 -1.64 -5.75
N ALA A 307 -1.46 -2.20 -5.19
CA ALA A 307 -2.73 -2.37 -5.86
C ALA A 307 -3.73 -1.29 -5.42
N THR A 308 -4.53 -0.79 -6.35
CA THR A 308 -5.57 0.21 -6.08
C THR A 308 -6.73 0.11 -7.07
N HIS A 309 -7.89 0.57 -6.63
CA HIS A 309 -9.08 0.85 -7.46
C HIS A 309 -9.39 2.34 -7.57
N SER A 310 -8.59 3.20 -6.93
CA SER A 310 -8.89 4.62 -6.80
C SER A 310 -8.34 5.44 -7.97
N PRO A 311 -9.22 6.11 -8.73
CA PRO A 311 -8.78 7.09 -9.72
C PRO A 311 -8.09 8.30 -9.06
N VAL A 312 -8.41 8.59 -7.78
CA VAL A 312 -7.75 9.66 -7.01
C VAL A 312 -6.28 9.33 -6.76
N VAL A 313 -5.97 8.07 -6.40
CA VAL A 313 -4.57 7.63 -6.27
C VAL A 313 -3.85 7.78 -7.60
N LEU A 314 -4.47 7.34 -8.70
CA LEU A 314 -3.85 7.36 -10.04
C LEU A 314 -3.57 8.76 -10.56
N ALA A 315 -4.42 9.74 -10.22
CA ALA A 315 -4.20 11.14 -10.56
C ALA A 315 -2.88 11.73 -10.00
N HIS A 316 -2.21 11.00 -9.08
CA HIS A 316 -0.95 11.41 -8.45
C HIS A 316 0.22 10.44 -8.74
N VAL A 317 0.06 9.60 -9.77
CA VAL A 317 1.05 8.58 -10.16
C VAL A 317 1.42 8.73 -11.63
N PRO A 318 2.74 8.83 -11.96
CA PRO A 318 3.20 8.84 -13.34
C PRO A 318 2.76 7.57 -14.10
N SER A 319 2.37 7.74 -15.36
CA SER A 319 1.82 6.64 -16.18
C SER A 319 2.79 5.48 -16.38
N GLU A 320 4.09 5.75 -16.42
CA GLU A 320 5.14 4.73 -16.51
C GLU A 320 5.15 3.76 -15.32
N CYS A 321 4.65 4.21 -14.16
CA CYS A 321 4.50 3.40 -12.95
C CYS A 321 3.24 2.54 -12.94
N VAL A 322 2.27 2.79 -13.83
CA VAL A 322 0.95 2.15 -13.81
C VAL A 322 0.91 0.93 -14.72
N ARG A 323 0.29 -0.14 -14.24
CA ARG A 323 0.00 -1.39 -14.98
C ARG A 323 -1.48 -1.68 -14.87
N LEU A 324 -2.19 -1.61 -16.01
CA LEU A 324 -3.62 -1.90 -16.09
C LEU A 324 -3.83 -3.42 -16.22
N LEU A 325 -4.65 -3.98 -15.34
CA LEU A 325 -5.05 -5.38 -15.38
C LEU A 325 -6.50 -5.50 -15.85
N GLU A 326 -6.68 -6.17 -16.98
CA GLU A 326 -7.96 -6.50 -17.55
C GLU A 326 -7.95 -7.94 -18.04
N ASP A 327 -8.97 -8.73 -17.71
CA ASP A 327 -9.10 -10.14 -18.09
C ASP A 327 -7.82 -10.96 -17.88
N PHE A 328 -7.18 -10.79 -16.74
CA PHE A 328 -5.92 -11.44 -16.37
C PHE A 328 -4.75 -11.17 -17.33
N LYS A 329 -4.77 -10.04 -18.02
CA LYS A 329 -3.67 -9.55 -18.85
C LYS A 329 -3.19 -8.21 -18.31
N VAL A 330 -1.93 -7.88 -18.58
CA VAL A 330 -1.33 -6.59 -18.22
C VAL A 330 -1.18 -5.73 -19.45
N PHE A 331 -1.61 -4.49 -19.34
CA PHE A 331 -1.47 -3.46 -20.36
C PHE A 331 -0.72 -2.26 -19.77
N PRO A 332 0.04 -1.54 -20.58
CA PRO A 332 0.56 -0.24 -20.16
C PRO A 332 -0.59 0.71 -19.88
N ALA A 333 -0.40 1.65 -18.96
CA ALA A 333 -1.36 2.72 -18.75
C ALA A 333 -1.51 3.59 -20.01
N PRO A 334 -2.64 4.32 -20.15
CA PRO A 334 -2.76 5.40 -21.11
C PRO A 334 -1.63 6.42 -20.92
N ALA A 335 -1.38 7.23 -21.95
CA ALA A 335 -0.23 8.13 -22.03
C ALA A 335 -0.06 9.06 -20.80
N TYR A 336 -1.14 9.38 -20.10
CA TYR A 336 -1.11 10.33 -18.98
C TYR A 336 -2.08 9.87 -17.88
N THR A 337 -1.59 9.80 -16.65
CA THR A 337 -2.40 9.58 -15.44
C THR A 337 -2.20 10.72 -14.44
N GLU A 338 -0.94 11.09 -14.16
CA GLU A 338 -0.59 12.17 -13.23
C GLU A 338 -1.14 13.53 -13.71
N GLY A 339 -1.77 14.26 -12.79
CA GLY A 339 -2.34 15.58 -13.04
C GLY A 339 -3.70 15.58 -13.75
N ARG A 340 -4.26 14.40 -14.08
CA ARG A 340 -5.60 14.30 -14.67
C ARG A 340 -6.68 14.32 -13.59
N ASP A 341 -7.87 14.75 -13.95
CA ASP A 341 -9.01 14.66 -13.05
C ASP A 341 -9.48 13.21 -12.86
N ALA A 342 -9.94 12.90 -11.65
CA ALA A 342 -10.31 11.54 -11.26
C ALA A 342 -11.49 10.98 -12.07
N ASN A 343 -12.42 11.82 -12.54
CA ASN A 343 -13.57 11.37 -13.33
C ASN A 343 -13.14 10.91 -14.72
N SER A 344 -12.22 11.64 -15.37
CA SER A 344 -11.65 11.22 -16.65
C SER A 344 -10.95 9.88 -16.54
N LEU A 345 -10.17 9.66 -15.46
CA LEU A 345 -9.51 8.39 -15.21
C LEU A 345 -10.51 7.26 -14.89
N LEU A 346 -11.62 7.58 -14.21
CA LEU A 346 -12.68 6.62 -13.90
C LEU A 346 -13.30 6.06 -15.20
N VAL A 347 -13.60 6.93 -16.17
CA VAL A 347 -14.16 6.51 -17.46
C VAL A 347 -13.14 5.72 -18.26
N GLU A 348 -11.92 6.23 -18.39
CA GLU A 348 -10.91 5.68 -19.30
C GLU A 348 -10.30 4.37 -18.83
N LEU A 349 -10.10 4.21 -17.51
CA LEU A 349 -9.41 3.05 -16.95
C LEU A 349 -10.35 2.00 -16.37
N PHE A 350 -11.56 2.38 -15.98
CA PHE A 350 -12.49 1.48 -15.32
C PHE A 350 -13.78 1.26 -16.11
N ASP A 351 -13.93 1.91 -17.27
CA ASP A 351 -15.15 1.88 -18.10
C ASP A 351 -16.42 2.21 -17.28
N MET A 352 -16.26 3.09 -16.28
CA MET A 352 -17.35 3.48 -15.39
C MET A 352 -17.87 4.87 -15.77
N PRO A 353 -19.18 5.01 -16.00
CA PRO A 353 -19.74 6.32 -16.31
C PRO A 353 -19.66 7.23 -15.09
N VAL A 354 -19.33 8.50 -15.32
CA VAL A 354 -19.27 9.54 -14.26
C VAL A 354 -20.65 9.79 -13.64
N ARG A 355 -21.71 9.57 -14.42
CA ARG A 355 -23.10 9.88 -14.04
C ARG A 355 -23.96 8.63 -14.02
N PRO A 356 -25.01 8.58 -13.17
CA PRO A 356 -26.04 7.55 -13.23
C PRO A 356 -26.62 7.45 -14.64
N LYS A 357 -26.89 6.23 -15.09
CA LYS A 357 -27.37 5.93 -16.46
C LYS A 357 -28.57 6.79 -16.89
N GLU A 358 -29.52 7.03 -15.97
CA GLU A 358 -30.70 7.85 -16.27
C GLU A 358 -30.35 9.30 -16.53
N SER A 359 -29.44 9.89 -15.75
CA SER A 359 -28.97 11.27 -15.98
C SER A 359 -28.19 11.38 -17.28
N GLN A 360 -27.36 10.39 -17.59
CA GLN A 360 -26.60 10.34 -18.83
C GLN A 360 -27.52 10.25 -20.05
N GLN A 361 -28.57 9.41 -20.03
CA GLN A 361 -29.55 9.29 -21.09
C GLN A 361 -30.33 10.61 -21.31
N ARG A 362 -30.65 11.35 -20.25
CA ARG A 362 -31.29 12.66 -20.34
C ARG A 362 -30.37 13.69 -21.01
N ILE A 363 -29.07 13.68 -20.67
CA ILE A 363 -28.07 14.55 -21.32
C ILE A 363 -27.96 14.21 -22.81
N GLU A 364 -27.85 12.93 -23.16
CA GLU A 364 -27.80 12.47 -24.55
C GLU A 364 -29.05 12.90 -25.33
N LYS A 365 -30.25 12.76 -24.75
CA LYS A 365 -31.49 13.22 -25.36
C LYS A 365 -31.53 14.73 -25.60
N ILE A 366 -30.97 15.52 -24.66
CA ILE A 366 -30.85 16.98 -24.84
C ILE A 366 -29.92 17.28 -26.01
N ALA A 367 -28.77 16.60 -26.09
CA ALA A 367 -27.85 16.75 -27.20
C ALA A 367 -28.50 16.39 -28.55
N GLU A 368 -29.26 15.28 -28.64
CA GLU A 368 -30.01 14.89 -29.81
C GLU A 368 -31.04 15.98 -30.24
N LEU A 369 -31.73 16.61 -29.29
CA LEU A 369 -32.68 17.68 -29.57
C LEU A 369 -31.98 18.94 -30.11
N ILE A 370 -30.79 19.24 -29.61
CA ILE A 370 -29.94 20.33 -30.10
C ILE A 370 -29.50 20.05 -31.55
N ASP A 371 -28.99 18.84 -31.80
CA ASP A 371 -28.56 18.42 -33.15
C ASP A 371 -29.70 18.44 -34.19
N GLN A 372 -30.94 18.24 -33.72
CA GLN A 372 -32.16 18.35 -34.56
C GLN A 372 -32.71 19.78 -34.67
N GLU A 373 -31.98 20.78 -34.14
CA GLU A 373 -32.40 22.19 -34.09
C GLU A 373 -33.74 22.43 -33.34
N LYS A 374 -34.12 21.50 -32.46
CA LYS A 374 -35.34 21.59 -31.62
C LYS A 374 -35.04 22.29 -30.29
N LEU A 375 -34.63 23.57 -30.36
CA LEU A 375 -34.10 24.31 -29.22
C LEU A 375 -35.12 24.47 -28.06
N ASP A 376 -36.42 24.68 -28.36
CA ASP A 376 -37.46 24.76 -27.32
C ASP A 376 -37.60 23.43 -26.54
N GLY A 377 -37.54 22.30 -27.27
CA GLY A 377 -37.56 20.98 -26.65
C GLY A 377 -36.32 20.70 -25.81
N ALA A 378 -35.16 21.12 -26.29
CA ALA A 378 -33.90 21.01 -25.57
C ALA A 378 -33.90 21.83 -24.25
N ARG A 379 -34.44 23.08 -24.30
CA ARG A 379 -34.59 23.91 -23.08
C ARG A 379 -35.52 23.29 -22.05
N ALA A 380 -36.69 22.79 -22.47
CA ALA A 380 -37.63 22.15 -21.57
C ALA A 380 -37.00 20.88 -20.89
N ALA A 381 -36.31 20.06 -21.68
CA ALA A 381 -35.62 18.88 -21.15
C ALA A 381 -34.43 19.26 -20.23
N LEU A 382 -33.72 20.35 -20.53
CA LEU A 382 -32.63 20.86 -19.70
C LEU A 382 -33.15 21.43 -18.37
N ASP A 383 -34.28 22.13 -18.36
CA ASP A 383 -34.90 22.61 -17.12
C ASP A 383 -35.38 21.44 -16.23
N GLU A 384 -35.88 20.34 -16.84
CA GLU A 384 -36.21 19.12 -16.11
C GLU A 384 -34.96 18.47 -15.51
N LEU A 385 -33.87 18.41 -16.27
CA LEU A 385 -32.59 17.90 -15.80
C LEU A 385 -32.04 18.78 -14.66
N GLY A 386 -32.10 20.11 -14.80
CA GLY A 386 -31.64 21.04 -13.74
C GLY A 386 -32.40 20.91 -12.43
N ARG A 387 -33.72 20.60 -12.51
CA ARG A 387 -34.48 20.27 -11.26
C ARG A 387 -34.08 18.97 -10.64
N LEU A 388 -33.55 18.02 -11.39
CA LEU A 388 -33.15 16.69 -10.91
C LEU A 388 -31.74 16.69 -10.32
N ILE A 389 -30.75 17.28 -11.01
CA ILE A 389 -29.33 17.22 -10.65
C ILE A 389 -28.77 18.54 -10.13
N GLY A 390 -29.55 19.62 -10.16
CA GLY A 390 -29.17 20.96 -9.75
C GLY A 390 -28.91 21.93 -10.91
N GLU A 391 -29.42 23.16 -10.78
CA GLU A 391 -29.24 24.22 -11.77
C GLU A 391 -27.78 24.69 -11.92
N HIS A 392 -26.95 24.43 -10.89
CA HIS A 392 -25.53 24.79 -10.85
C HIS A 392 -24.60 23.63 -11.24
N ASP A 393 -25.16 22.51 -11.70
CA ASP A 393 -24.33 21.42 -12.25
C ASP A 393 -23.60 21.89 -13.49
N ASP A 394 -22.31 21.60 -13.62
CA ASP A 394 -21.46 22.09 -14.71
C ASP A 394 -21.99 21.73 -16.08
N GLU A 395 -22.60 20.54 -16.25
CA GLU A 395 -23.15 20.10 -17.50
C GLU A 395 -24.45 20.85 -17.84
N VAL A 396 -25.29 21.13 -16.84
CA VAL A 396 -26.49 21.97 -17.02
C VAL A 396 -26.09 23.37 -17.44
N ILE A 397 -25.09 23.96 -16.80
CA ILE A 397 -24.56 25.28 -17.19
C ILE A 397 -23.98 25.25 -18.60
N ARG A 398 -23.21 24.22 -18.93
CA ARG A 398 -22.59 24.06 -20.26
C ARG A 398 -23.64 23.99 -21.38
N LEU A 399 -24.62 23.09 -21.19
CA LEU A 399 -25.69 22.90 -22.18
C LEU A 399 -26.57 24.15 -22.33
N ARG A 400 -26.87 24.86 -21.24
CA ARG A 400 -27.63 26.10 -21.26
C ARG A 400 -26.92 27.18 -22.09
N ARG A 401 -25.63 27.39 -21.83
CA ARG A 401 -24.82 28.34 -22.62
C ARG A 401 -24.76 27.97 -24.10
N PHE A 402 -24.68 26.67 -24.40
CA PHE A 402 -24.60 26.19 -25.74
C PHE A 402 -25.93 26.44 -26.52
N ILE A 403 -27.10 26.15 -25.89
CA ILE A 403 -28.40 26.43 -26.45
C ILE A 403 -28.59 27.95 -26.67
N ASP A 404 -28.20 28.78 -25.72
CA ASP A 404 -28.31 30.25 -25.82
C ASP A 404 -27.44 30.83 -26.95
N GLN A 405 -26.30 30.21 -27.27
CA GLN A 405 -25.44 30.59 -28.39
C GLN A 405 -26.03 30.24 -29.78
N LEU A 406 -26.83 29.15 -29.83
CA LEU A 406 -27.48 28.74 -31.08
C LEU A 406 -28.78 29.50 -31.37
N ASP A 407 -29.33 30.20 -30.40
CA ASP A 407 -30.59 30.96 -30.52
C ASP A 407 -30.35 32.42 -30.92
N VAL A 408 -29.11 32.81 -31.24
CA VAL A 408 -28.68 34.13 -31.72
C VAL A 408 -28.53 34.10 -33.25
#